data_ad0a3dd11ae78f66137e5fcfc6072362
#
_entry.id   ad0a3dd11ae78f66137e5fcfc6072362
#
_cell.length_a   1.000
_cell.length_b   1.000
_cell.length_c   1.000
_cell.angle_alpha   90.00
_cell.angle_beta   90.00
_cell.angle_gamma   90.00
#
_symmetry.space_group_name_H-M   'P 1'
#
loop_
_entity.id
_entity.type
_entity.pdbx_description
1 polymer ?
#
loop_
_entity_poly.entity_id
_entity_poly.type
_entity_poly.pdbx_seq_one_letter_code
_entity_poly.pdbx_strand_id
1 'polypeptide(L)'
;MPTARRMVSEAKKCATDAAWDVCNLAMQIVGGISYTSVFPIEKMVRDARLIQIWTGTNDIMNLLIQHEFYREILKDVNPGRMIEIDAEDADKDDEKVYEDDEMWIKGW
;
A
#
# COMPACT_ATOMS: atom_id res chain seq x y z
N MET A 1 4.23 -17.42 5.87
CA MET A 1 4.35 -16.98 7.27
C MET A 1 3.81 -15.55 7.41
N PRO A 2 2.85 -15.32 8.31
CA PRO A 2 2.26 -13.98 8.49
C PRO A 2 3.27 -12.91 8.87
N THR A 3 4.22 -13.23 9.74
CA THR A 3 5.28 -12.32 10.21
C THR A 3 6.20 -11.88 9.07
N ALA A 4 6.60 -12.78 8.19
CA ALA A 4 7.45 -12.47 7.05
C ALA A 4 6.74 -11.50 6.09
N ARG A 5 5.46 -11.72 5.83
CA ARG A 5 4.64 -10.84 4.97
C ARG A 5 4.53 -9.43 5.52
N ARG A 6 4.32 -9.31 6.83
CA ARG A 6 4.31 -8.01 7.52
C ARG A 6 5.67 -7.31 7.39
N MET A 7 6.76 -8.00 7.69
CA MET A 7 8.10 -7.43 7.63
C MET A 7 8.49 -6.97 6.22
N VAL A 8 8.15 -7.74 5.19
CA VAL A 8 8.38 -7.36 3.78
C VAL A 8 7.57 -6.11 3.41
N SER A 9 6.32 -6.02 3.85
CA SER A 9 5.46 -4.86 3.61
C SER A 9 5.97 -3.61 4.32
N GLU A 10 6.43 -3.74 5.56
CA GLU A 10 7.09 -2.66 6.31
C GLU A 10 8.37 -2.20 5.62
N ALA A 11 9.19 -3.13 5.15
CA ALA A 11 10.42 -2.82 4.43
C ALA A 11 10.15 -2.07 3.12
N LYS A 12 9.18 -2.53 2.33
CA LYS A 12 8.76 -1.86 1.09
C LYS A 12 8.31 -0.44 1.37
N LYS A 13 7.42 -0.24 2.32
CA LYS A 13 6.92 1.08 2.70
C LYS A 13 8.03 2.00 3.18
N CYS A 14 8.84 1.57 4.12
CA CYS A 14 9.92 2.35 4.69
C CYS A 14 10.97 2.75 3.65
N ALA A 15 11.42 1.80 2.84
CA ALA A 15 12.44 2.04 1.81
C ALA A 15 11.95 2.99 0.72
N THR A 16 10.73 2.84 0.25
CA THR A 16 10.16 3.68 -0.81
C THR A 16 9.84 5.08 -0.34
N ASP A 17 9.35 5.25 0.89
CA ASP A 17 9.12 6.56 1.48
C ASP A 17 10.45 7.30 1.71
N ALA A 18 11.48 6.61 2.20
CA ALA A 18 12.83 7.17 2.36
C ALA A 18 13.45 7.57 1.01
N ALA A 19 13.30 6.75 -0.01
CA ALA A 19 13.78 7.05 -1.36
C ALA A 19 13.12 8.32 -1.92
N TRP A 20 11.82 8.47 -1.73
CA TRP A 20 11.10 9.68 -2.12
C TRP A 20 11.63 10.91 -1.40
N ASP A 21 11.77 10.87 -0.09
CA ASP A 21 12.26 11.98 0.72
C ASP A 21 13.68 12.39 0.30
N VAL A 22 14.56 11.43 0.09
CA VAL A 22 15.95 11.68 -0.35
C VAL A 22 15.98 12.32 -1.73
N CYS A 23 15.25 11.80 -2.71
CA CYS A 23 15.21 12.36 -4.06
C CYS A 23 14.63 13.76 -4.07
N ASN A 24 13.58 14.00 -3.30
CA ASN A 24 12.94 15.32 -3.17
C ASN A 24 13.90 16.34 -2.55
N LEU A 25 14.59 15.98 -1.49
CA LEU A 25 15.60 16.83 -0.86
C LEU A 25 16.80 17.10 -1.78
N ALA A 26 17.26 16.09 -2.50
CA ALA A 26 18.36 16.24 -3.46
C ALA A 26 18.01 17.26 -4.56
N MET A 27 16.79 17.20 -5.08
CA MET A 27 16.28 18.16 -6.05
C MET A 27 16.26 19.58 -5.47
N GLN A 28 15.86 19.74 -4.23
CA GLN A 28 15.85 21.04 -3.56
C GLN A 28 17.26 21.61 -3.35
N ILE A 29 18.23 20.76 -2.99
CA ILE A 29 19.63 21.17 -2.76
C ILE A 29 20.30 21.60 -4.06
N VAL A 30 20.12 20.85 -5.13
CA VAL A 30 20.71 21.16 -6.45
C VAL A 30 20.05 22.39 -7.10
N GLY A 31 18.80 22.65 -6.78
CA GLY A 31 18.10 23.85 -7.24
C GLY A 31 17.44 23.69 -8.61
N GLY A 32 17.16 24.81 -9.27
CA GLY A 32 16.33 24.84 -10.49
C GLY A 32 16.83 23.97 -11.64
N ILE A 33 18.13 23.78 -11.79
CA ILE A 33 18.71 22.94 -12.84
C ILE A 33 18.35 21.44 -12.66
N SER A 34 18.06 21.03 -11.43
CA SER A 34 17.62 19.65 -11.14
C SER A 34 16.24 19.32 -11.71
N TYR A 35 15.43 20.33 -11.98
CA TYR A 35 14.12 20.19 -12.61
C TYR A 35 14.20 20.00 -14.13
N THR A 36 15.38 20.10 -14.69
CA THR A 36 15.67 19.92 -16.10
C THR A 36 16.23 18.51 -16.37
N SER A 37 16.27 18.10 -17.64
CA SER A 37 16.83 16.80 -18.07
C SER A 37 18.37 16.77 -18.10
N VAL A 38 19.05 17.85 -17.69
CA VAL A 38 20.52 17.92 -17.63
C VAL A 38 21.09 16.93 -16.64
N PHE A 39 20.46 16.78 -15.48
CA PHE A 39 20.82 15.79 -14.46
C PHE A 39 19.76 14.71 -14.32
N PRO A 40 20.12 13.47 -13.89
CA PRO A 40 19.16 12.39 -13.74
C PRO A 40 18.23 12.53 -12.55
N ILE A 41 18.35 13.56 -11.73
CA ILE A 41 17.57 13.77 -10.50
C ILE A 41 16.09 13.85 -10.80
N GLU A 42 15.68 14.54 -11.88
CA GLU A 42 14.26 14.66 -12.26
C GLU A 42 13.64 13.28 -12.58
N LYS A 43 14.38 12.40 -13.23
CA LYS A 43 13.96 11.03 -13.48
C LYS A 43 13.89 10.22 -12.20
N MET A 44 14.85 10.37 -11.30
CA MET A 44 14.90 9.68 -10.02
C MET A 44 13.68 10.04 -9.15
N VAL A 45 13.27 11.30 -9.16
CA VAL A 45 12.05 11.75 -8.44
C VAL A 45 10.81 11.09 -9.02
N ARG A 46 10.67 11.04 -10.34
CA ARG A 46 9.53 10.36 -10.99
C ARG A 46 9.52 8.85 -10.68
N ASP A 47 10.69 8.22 -10.75
CA ASP A 47 10.83 6.79 -10.47
C ASP A 47 10.58 6.49 -8.99
N ALA A 48 11.07 7.33 -8.09
CA ALA A 48 10.81 7.20 -6.66
C ALA A 48 9.32 7.32 -6.32
N ARG A 49 8.60 8.18 -7.03
CA ARG A 49 7.14 8.30 -6.88
C ARG A 49 6.43 7.03 -7.33
N LEU A 50 6.86 6.45 -8.43
CA LEU A 50 6.26 5.23 -8.97
C LEU A 50 6.38 4.04 -7.99
N ILE A 51 7.53 3.87 -7.35
CA ILE A 51 7.74 2.77 -6.42
C ILE A 51 6.88 2.85 -5.16
N GLN A 52 6.35 4.01 -4.82
CA GLN A 52 5.34 4.16 -3.76
C GLN A 52 3.94 3.74 -4.21
N ILE A 53 3.69 3.70 -5.51
CA ILE A 53 2.36 3.48 -6.09
C ILE A 53 2.17 2.04 -6.55
N TRP A 54 3.16 1.46 -7.24
CA TRP A 54 3.01 0.15 -7.88
C TRP A 54 3.13 -1.03 -6.89
N THR A 55 2.76 -2.22 -7.33
CA THR A 55 2.80 -3.48 -6.54
C THR A 55 2.12 -3.40 -5.18
N GLY A 56 1.06 -2.63 -5.11
CA GLY A 56 0.39 -2.22 -3.89
C GLY A 56 0.93 -0.88 -3.41
N THR A 57 0.06 0.12 -3.34
CA THR A 57 0.44 1.45 -2.84
C THR A 57 0.93 1.38 -1.39
N ASN A 58 1.70 2.35 -0.95
CA ASN A 58 2.12 2.42 0.45
C ASN A 58 0.93 2.54 1.41
N ASP A 59 -0.18 3.12 0.98
CA ASP A 59 -1.43 3.12 1.75
C ASP A 59 -2.01 1.72 1.89
N ILE A 60 -2.00 0.92 0.82
CA ILE A 60 -2.38 -0.50 0.87
C ILE A 60 -1.40 -1.31 1.73
N MET A 61 -0.10 -0.99 1.69
CA MET A 61 0.88 -1.61 2.58
C MET A 61 0.56 -1.33 4.05
N ASN A 62 0.12 -0.13 4.40
CA ASN A 62 -0.34 0.18 5.76
C ASN A 62 -1.51 -0.69 6.19
N LEU A 63 -2.49 -0.90 5.33
CA LEU A 63 -3.62 -1.79 5.61
C LEU A 63 -3.18 -3.24 5.77
N LEU A 64 -2.26 -3.70 4.94
CA LEU A 64 -1.71 -5.05 5.02
C LEU A 64 -0.91 -5.26 6.31
N ILE A 65 -0.08 -4.30 6.70
CA ILE A 65 0.68 -4.32 7.95
C ILE A 65 -0.26 -4.39 9.14
N GLN A 66 -1.28 -3.56 9.16
CA GLN A 66 -2.30 -3.55 10.21
C GLN A 66 -3.02 -4.89 10.29
N HIS A 67 -3.45 -5.43 9.16
CA HIS A 67 -4.14 -6.71 9.08
C HIS A 67 -3.29 -7.86 9.64
N GLU A 68 -2.04 -7.97 9.20
CA GLU A 68 -1.13 -9.01 9.68
C GLU A 68 -0.76 -8.84 11.15
N PHE A 69 -0.62 -7.61 11.62
CA PHE A 69 -0.34 -7.29 13.02
C PHE A 69 -1.51 -7.71 13.93
N TYR A 70 -2.73 -7.35 13.58
CA TYR A 70 -3.92 -7.78 14.32
C TYR A 70 -4.10 -9.30 14.27
N ARG A 71 -3.78 -9.91 13.16
CA ARG A 71 -3.83 -11.37 13.03
C ARG A 71 -2.87 -12.06 13.99
N GLU A 72 -1.66 -11.54 14.15
CA GLU A 72 -0.69 -12.06 15.12
C GLU A 72 -1.20 -11.94 16.56
N ILE A 73 -1.76 -10.79 16.94
CA ILE A 73 -2.27 -10.54 18.27
C ILE A 73 -3.54 -11.35 18.56
N LEU A 74 -4.48 -11.36 17.62
CA LEU A 74 -5.78 -12.01 17.81
C LEU A 74 -5.70 -13.53 17.74
N LYS A 75 -4.66 -14.08 17.13
CA LYS A 75 -4.39 -15.52 17.12
C LYS A 75 -4.20 -16.07 18.53
N ASP A 76 -3.58 -15.30 19.41
CA ASP A 76 -3.39 -15.67 20.80
C ASP A 76 -4.69 -15.54 21.63
N VAL A 77 -5.60 -14.64 21.23
CA VAL A 77 -6.86 -14.38 21.92
C VAL A 77 -8.01 -15.26 21.41
N ASN A 78 -8.04 -15.54 20.10
CA ASN A 78 -9.07 -16.36 19.44
C ASN A 78 -8.44 -17.38 18.49
N PRO A 79 -7.86 -18.49 18.99
CA PRO A 79 -7.14 -19.44 18.15
C PRO A 79 -8.01 -20.17 17.11
N GLY A 80 -9.34 -20.04 17.17
CA GLY A 80 -10.27 -20.64 16.23
C GLY A 80 -10.72 -19.70 15.09
N ARG A 81 -10.36 -18.41 15.15
CA ARG A 81 -10.75 -17.45 14.13
C ARG A 81 -9.69 -17.37 13.03
N MET A 82 -10.02 -17.89 11.88
CA MET A 82 -9.21 -17.74 10.68
C MET A 82 -9.75 -16.59 9.83
N ILE A 83 -9.04 -15.46 9.86
CA ILE A 83 -9.42 -14.24 9.11
C ILE A 83 -9.47 -14.52 7.59
N GLU A 84 -8.68 -15.48 7.10
CA GLU A 84 -8.72 -15.93 5.70
C GLU A 84 -10.03 -16.62 5.34
N ILE A 85 -10.64 -17.35 6.26
CA ILE A 85 -11.96 -17.96 6.07
C ILE A 85 -13.06 -16.91 6.12
N ASP A 86 -12.94 -15.93 7.01
CA ASP A 86 -13.86 -14.79 7.07
C ASP A 86 -13.77 -13.96 5.77
N ALA A 87 -12.60 -13.91 5.12
CA ALA A 87 -12.40 -13.24 3.84
C ALA A 87 -12.93 -14.06 2.65
N GLU A 88 -12.93 -15.38 2.71
CA GLU A 88 -13.56 -16.24 1.69
C GLU A 88 -15.10 -16.08 1.68
N ASP A 89 -15.69 -15.84 2.84
CA ASP A 89 -17.12 -15.58 2.94
C ASP A 89 -17.50 -14.11 2.60
N ALA A 90 -16.54 -13.20 2.60
CA ALA A 90 -16.74 -11.81 2.21
C ALA A 90 -17.11 -11.66 0.73
N ASP A 91 -16.64 -12.55 -0.15
CA ASP A 91 -17.02 -12.57 -1.57
C ASP A 91 -18.55 -12.72 -1.77
N LYS A 92 -19.21 -13.44 -0.89
CA LYS A 92 -20.66 -13.62 -0.95
C LYS A 92 -21.44 -12.42 -0.45
N ASP A 93 -20.87 -11.66 0.47
CA ASP A 93 -21.46 -10.42 0.96
C ASP A 93 -21.16 -9.25 -0.01
N ASP A 94 -20.02 -9.28 -0.69
CA ASP A 94 -19.67 -8.32 -1.73
C ASP A 94 -20.59 -8.41 -2.96
N GLU A 95 -21.04 -9.59 -3.34
CA GLU A 95 -22.04 -9.75 -4.40
C GLU A 95 -23.35 -9.02 -4.07
N LYS A 96 -23.74 -8.97 -2.80
CA LYS A 96 -24.92 -8.22 -2.36
C LYS A 96 -24.72 -6.72 -2.36
N VAL A 97 -23.51 -6.25 -2.08
CA VAL A 97 -23.14 -4.83 -2.12
C VAL A 97 -23.13 -4.35 -3.57
N TYR A 98 -22.65 -5.16 -4.51
CA TYR A 98 -22.68 -4.84 -5.94
C TYR A 98 -24.10 -4.84 -6.53
N GLU A 99 -24.99 -5.67 -6.06
CA GLU A 99 -26.41 -5.61 -6.44
C GLU A 99 -27.07 -4.31 -5.98
N ASP A 100 -26.69 -3.80 -4.81
CA ASP A 100 -27.16 -2.50 -4.32
C ASP A 100 -26.51 -1.34 -5.09
N ASP A 101 -25.24 -1.47 -5.50
CA ASP A 101 -24.55 -0.49 -6.33
C ASP A 101 -25.14 -0.39 -7.76
N GLU A 102 -25.67 -1.48 -8.32
CA GLU A 102 -26.40 -1.44 -9.58
C GLU A 102 -27.66 -0.58 -9.49
N MET A 103 -28.28 -0.50 -8.32
CA MET A 103 -29.40 0.42 -8.07
C MET A 103 -28.98 1.89 -8.14
N TRP A 104 -27.76 2.20 -7.68
CA TRP A 104 -27.19 3.54 -7.78
C TRP A 104 -26.89 3.95 -9.22
N ILE A 105 -26.37 3.04 -10.01
CA ILE A 105 -26.03 3.28 -11.42
C ILE A 105 -27.31 3.42 -12.27
N LYS A 106 -28.38 2.69 -11.94
CA LYS A 106 -29.69 2.80 -12.63
C LYS A 106 -30.51 4.03 -12.23
N GLY A 107 -30.12 4.71 -11.16
CA GLY A 107 -30.75 5.95 -10.67
C GLY A 107 -30.18 7.23 -11.29
N TRP A 108 -29.19 7.10 -12.18
CA TRP A 108 -28.60 8.19 -12.96
C TRP A 108 -29.06 8.13 -14.43
#